data_ec273ed16a7832fce7042c7f16a76af6
#
_entry.id   ec273ed16a7832fce7042c7f16a76af6
#
_cell.length_a   1.000
_cell.length_b   1.000
_cell.length_c   1.000
_cell.angle_alpha   90.00
_cell.angle_beta   90.00
_cell.angle_gamma   90.00
#
_symmetry.space_group_name_H-M   'P 1'
#
loop_
_entity.id
_entity.type
_entity.pdbx_description
1 polymer ?
#
loop_
_entity_poly.entity_id
_entity_poly.type
_entity_poly.pdbx_seq_one_letter_code
_entity_poly.pdbx_strand_id
1 'polypeptide(L)'
;LDDCSTQRNLDANGRAQAARVGEAFRRSGVEIGVILSSPRCRCLDTGRLAFGRAQAWEPLQGALDDTERRQRQLAEIRRTIAAHRDGPVLVLITHGSVVSGLTGLNIRMGAFVVLRRGADGTHAVAGELYVE
;
A
#
# COMPACT_ATOMS: atom_id res chain seq x y z
N LEU A 1 -0.21 -18.12 5.00
CA LEU A 1 -0.75 -16.84 4.56
C LEU A 1 -2.15 -16.94 3.96
N ASP A 2 -2.49 -18.12 3.40
CA ASP A 2 -3.81 -18.30 2.79
C ASP A 2 -4.92 -18.48 3.82
N ASP A 3 -4.57 -18.87 5.05
CA ASP A 3 -5.55 -19.06 6.11
C ASP A 3 -5.75 -17.77 6.90
N CYS A 4 -6.78 -17.02 6.54
CA CYS A 4 -7.10 -15.76 7.21
C CYS A 4 -7.56 -15.94 8.66
N SER A 5 -8.06 -17.14 9.02
CA SER A 5 -8.57 -17.36 10.37
C SER A 5 -7.48 -17.28 11.45
N THR A 6 -6.22 -17.46 11.06
CA THR A 6 -5.07 -17.38 11.98
C THR A 6 -4.41 -16.02 11.99
N GLN A 7 -4.93 -15.06 11.23
CA GLN A 7 -4.36 -13.74 11.08
C GLN A 7 -5.14 -12.68 11.83
N ARG A 8 -4.45 -11.57 12.09
CA ARG A 8 -5.08 -10.37 12.63
C ARG A 8 -5.77 -9.64 11.47
N ASN A 9 -7.07 -9.74 11.40
CA ASN A 9 -7.87 -9.21 10.32
C ASN A 9 -8.46 -7.84 10.66
N LEU A 10 -9.01 -7.17 9.65
CA LEU A 10 -9.73 -5.92 9.84
C LEU A 10 -10.96 -6.14 10.72
N ASP A 11 -11.16 -5.25 11.69
CA ASP A 11 -12.41 -5.20 12.42
C ASP A 11 -13.47 -4.40 11.63
N ALA A 12 -14.65 -4.23 12.20
CA ALA A 12 -15.74 -3.52 11.53
C ALA A 12 -15.34 -2.07 11.17
N ASN A 13 -14.59 -1.40 12.05
CA ASN A 13 -14.13 -0.03 11.80
C ASN A 13 -13.12 0.02 10.66
N GLY A 14 -12.18 -0.93 10.63
CA GLY A 14 -11.19 -1.02 9.57
C GLY A 14 -11.83 -1.32 8.22
N ARG A 15 -12.81 -2.19 8.18
CA ARG A 15 -13.54 -2.49 6.95
C ARG A 15 -14.31 -1.27 6.44
N ALA A 16 -14.97 -0.55 7.33
CA ALA A 16 -15.71 0.66 6.97
C ALA A 16 -14.76 1.75 6.46
N GLN A 17 -13.58 1.89 7.08
CA GLN A 17 -12.59 2.84 6.63
C GLN A 17 -12.06 2.51 5.24
N ALA A 18 -11.78 1.25 4.96
CA ALA A 18 -11.32 0.84 3.63
C ALA A 18 -12.36 1.23 2.56
N ALA A 19 -13.64 1.02 2.85
CA ALA A 19 -14.72 1.43 1.96
C ALA A 19 -14.74 2.95 1.75
N ARG A 20 -14.52 3.72 2.80
CA ARG A 20 -14.46 5.20 2.70
C ARG A 20 -13.27 5.67 1.87
N VAL A 21 -12.13 5.02 1.99
CA VAL A 21 -10.96 5.32 1.16
C VAL A 21 -11.30 5.13 -0.31
N GLY A 22 -11.92 4.00 -0.66
CA GLY A 22 -12.34 3.74 -2.02
C GLY A 22 -13.32 4.79 -2.55
N GLU A 23 -14.28 5.19 -1.71
CA GLU A 23 -15.23 6.25 -2.05
C GLU A 23 -14.52 7.56 -2.34
N ALA A 24 -13.55 7.94 -1.50
CA ALA A 24 -12.79 9.16 -1.69
C ALA A 24 -12.02 9.15 -3.01
N PHE A 25 -11.42 8.03 -3.38
CA PHE A 25 -10.73 7.90 -4.66
C PHE A 25 -11.70 8.02 -5.84
N ARG A 26 -12.86 7.40 -5.76
CA ARG A 26 -13.86 7.52 -6.82
C ARG A 26 -14.32 8.96 -7.00
N ARG A 27 -14.55 9.68 -5.90
CA ARG A 27 -14.94 11.09 -5.96
C ARG A 27 -13.87 11.99 -6.53
N SER A 28 -12.60 11.66 -6.31
CA SER A 28 -11.48 12.48 -6.80
C SER A 28 -11.29 12.38 -8.31
N GLY A 29 -11.87 11.37 -8.94
CA GLY A 29 -11.70 11.14 -10.38
C GLY A 29 -10.34 10.58 -10.75
N VAL A 30 -9.53 10.17 -9.77
CA VAL A 30 -8.21 9.58 -10.04
C VAL A 30 -8.38 8.21 -10.65
N GLU A 31 -7.73 7.98 -11.79
CA GLU A 31 -7.74 6.68 -12.43
C GLU A 31 -6.78 5.74 -11.72
N ILE A 32 -7.31 4.60 -11.25
CA ILE A 32 -6.55 3.59 -10.53
C ILE A 32 -6.17 2.47 -11.52
N GLY A 33 -4.88 2.16 -11.56
CA GLY A 33 -4.35 1.09 -12.38
C GLY A 33 -4.12 -0.19 -11.59
N VAL A 34 -2.86 -0.61 -11.51
CA VAL A 34 -2.48 -1.83 -10.79
C VAL A 34 -2.58 -1.61 -9.29
N ILE A 35 -3.13 -2.61 -8.59
CA ILE A 35 -3.23 -2.61 -7.13
C ILE A 35 -2.51 -3.84 -6.62
N LEU A 36 -1.33 -3.62 -6.03
CA LEU A 36 -0.52 -4.67 -5.42
C LEU A 36 -0.69 -4.61 -3.92
N SER A 37 -0.79 -5.77 -3.29
CA SER A 37 -1.05 -5.88 -1.86
C SER A 37 -0.13 -6.89 -1.20
N SER A 38 0.22 -6.61 0.06
CA SER A 38 0.75 -7.65 0.91
C SER A 38 -0.17 -8.88 0.85
N PRO A 39 0.38 -10.10 0.90
CA PRO A 39 -0.45 -11.32 0.93
C PRO A 39 -1.25 -11.48 2.22
N ARG A 40 -1.01 -10.67 3.25
CA ARG A 40 -1.80 -10.73 4.48
C ARG A 40 -3.25 -10.38 4.20
N CYS A 41 -4.16 -11.12 4.81
CA CYS A 41 -5.59 -10.99 4.52
C CYS A 41 -6.12 -9.59 4.77
N ARG A 42 -5.65 -8.91 5.83
CA ARG A 42 -6.10 -7.54 6.12
C ARG A 42 -5.75 -6.56 5.01
N CYS A 43 -4.62 -6.77 4.34
CA CYS A 43 -4.23 -5.91 3.21
C CYS A 43 -5.04 -6.24 1.96
N LEU A 44 -5.21 -7.52 1.65
CA LEU A 44 -6.03 -7.94 0.51
C LEU A 44 -7.48 -7.48 0.68
N ASP A 45 -8.02 -7.59 1.89
CA ASP A 45 -9.38 -7.13 2.18
C ASP A 45 -9.50 -5.62 2.02
N THR A 46 -8.49 -4.86 2.45
CA THR A 46 -8.47 -3.42 2.24
C THR A 46 -8.57 -3.08 0.75
N GLY A 47 -7.79 -3.75 -0.09
CA GLY A 47 -7.83 -3.51 -1.53
C GLY A 47 -9.17 -3.89 -2.15
N ARG A 48 -9.73 -5.01 -1.74
CA ARG A 48 -11.03 -5.46 -2.25
C ARG A 48 -12.16 -4.51 -1.85
N LEU A 49 -12.14 -4.04 -0.59
CA LEU A 49 -13.16 -3.13 -0.10
C LEU A 49 -13.03 -1.73 -0.72
N ALA A 50 -11.82 -1.24 -0.88
CA ALA A 50 -11.58 0.09 -1.42
C ALA A 50 -11.72 0.13 -2.95
N PHE A 51 -11.17 -0.86 -3.64
CA PHE A 51 -11.00 -0.80 -5.09
C PHE A 51 -11.66 -1.94 -5.85
N GLY A 52 -12.25 -2.90 -5.17
CA GLY A 52 -12.89 -4.06 -5.79
C GLY A 52 -11.94 -5.17 -6.21
N ARG A 53 -10.63 -4.96 -6.10
CA ARG A 53 -9.62 -5.93 -6.48
C ARG A 53 -8.30 -5.66 -5.77
N ALA A 54 -7.48 -6.68 -5.65
CA ALA A 54 -6.09 -6.55 -5.18
C ALA A 54 -5.32 -7.79 -5.61
N GLN A 55 -4.09 -7.59 -6.05
CA GLN A 55 -3.19 -8.68 -6.42
C GLN A 55 -2.13 -8.84 -5.35
N ALA A 56 -2.03 -10.04 -4.78
CA ALA A 56 -1.00 -10.33 -3.78
C ALA A 56 0.39 -10.22 -4.40
N TRP A 57 1.28 -9.54 -3.70
CA TRP A 57 2.68 -9.38 -4.12
C TRP A 57 3.58 -9.49 -2.89
N GLU A 58 4.37 -10.55 -2.85
CA GLU A 58 5.11 -10.96 -1.66
C GLU A 58 6.04 -9.89 -1.06
N PRO A 59 6.76 -9.07 -1.84
CA PRO A 59 7.62 -8.04 -1.26
C PRO A 59 6.92 -7.05 -0.34
N LEU A 60 5.61 -6.90 -0.43
CA LEU A 60 4.86 -5.99 0.44
C LEU A 60 4.51 -6.61 1.81
N GLN A 61 4.97 -7.83 2.09
CA GLN A 61 4.62 -8.58 3.29
C GLN A 61 5.28 -7.99 4.51
N GLY A 62 5.20 -7.13 5.13
CA GLY A 62 5.64 -6.62 6.41
C GLY A 62 7.03 -7.02 6.89
N ALA A 63 7.39 -6.54 8.05
CA ALA A 63 8.71 -6.65 8.62
C ALA A 63 9.18 -8.09 8.74
N LEU A 64 10.40 -8.32 8.30
CA LEU A 64 11.13 -9.55 8.53
C LEU A 64 12.19 -9.29 9.59
N ASP A 65 12.50 -10.31 10.38
CA ASP A 65 13.56 -10.21 11.39
C ASP A 65 14.94 -10.12 10.76
N ASP A 66 15.09 -10.64 9.55
CA ASP A 66 16.36 -10.64 8.82
C ASP A 66 16.55 -9.32 8.08
N THR A 67 17.55 -8.55 8.49
CA THR A 67 17.85 -7.24 7.91
C THR A 67 18.18 -7.31 6.43
N GLU A 68 18.94 -8.32 5.98
CA GLU A 68 19.28 -8.44 4.57
C GLU A 68 18.05 -8.71 3.70
N ARG A 69 17.17 -9.60 4.15
CA ARG A 69 15.93 -9.89 3.44
C ARG A 69 15.04 -8.66 3.37
N ARG A 70 14.98 -7.92 4.46
CA ARG A 70 14.21 -6.67 4.51
C ARG A 70 14.76 -5.66 3.51
N GLN A 71 16.08 -5.50 3.44
CA GLN A 71 16.69 -4.57 2.48
C GLN A 71 16.43 -4.99 1.04
N ARG A 72 16.46 -6.29 0.74
CA ARG A 72 16.11 -6.79 -0.59
C ARG A 72 14.65 -6.53 -0.94
N GLN A 73 13.75 -6.70 0.02
CA GLN A 73 12.33 -6.39 -0.20
C GLN A 73 12.14 -4.92 -0.54
N LEU A 74 12.72 -4.03 0.27
CA LEU A 74 12.59 -2.60 0.04
C LEU A 74 13.19 -2.19 -1.31
N ALA A 75 14.32 -2.78 -1.68
CA ALA A 75 14.94 -2.51 -2.97
C ALA A 75 14.04 -2.94 -4.13
N GLU A 76 13.40 -4.10 -4.02
CA GLU A 76 12.47 -4.58 -5.04
C GLU A 76 11.24 -3.69 -5.17
N ILE A 77 10.70 -3.24 -4.04
CA ILE A 77 9.58 -2.30 -4.03
C ILE A 77 10.00 -0.98 -4.70
N ARG A 78 11.18 -0.46 -4.37
CA ARG A 78 11.69 0.77 -4.99
C ARG A 78 11.85 0.63 -6.49
N ARG A 79 12.34 -0.51 -6.96
CA ARG A 79 12.46 -0.75 -8.40
C ARG A 79 11.10 -0.75 -9.10
N THR A 80 10.11 -1.34 -8.46
CA THR A 80 8.75 -1.38 -9.00
C THR A 80 8.13 0.03 -9.05
N ILE A 81 8.34 0.82 -8.00
CA ILE A 81 7.89 2.21 -7.99
C ILE A 81 8.61 3.02 -9.08
N ALA A 82 9.92 2.85 -9.20
CA ALA A 82 10.71 3.58 -10.20
C ALA A 82 10.31 3.22 -11.63
N ALA A 83 9.90 1.98 -11.86
CA ALA A 83 9.45 1.53 -13.17
C ALA A 83 8.08 2.07 -13.56
N HIS A 84 7.29 2.51 -12.57
CA HIS A 84 5.98 3.07 -12.83
C HIS A 84 6.13 4.50 -13.37
N ARG A 85 5.61 4.72 -14.57
CA ARG A 85 5.70 6.01 -15.24
C ARG A 85 4.32 6.68 -15.24
N ASP A 86 4.02 7.40 -16.30
CA ASP A 86 2.74 8.09 -16.45
C ASP A 86 1.59 7.10 -16.62
N GLY A 87 0.38 7.58 -16.39
CA GLY A 87 -0.84 6.80 -16.57
C GLY A 87 -1.54 6.56 -15.26
N PRO A 88 -2.41 5.52 -15.19
CA PRO A 88 -3.17 5.24 -13.97
C PRO A 88 -2.29 5.00 -12.75
N VAL A 89 -2.80 5.37 -11.60
CA VAL A 89 -2.04 5.30 -10.34
C VAL A 89 -1.75 3.86 -9.96
N LEU A 90 -0.51 3.60 -9.55
CA LEU A 90 -0.12 2.34 -8.91
C LEU A 90 -0.42 2.45 -7.42
N VAL A 91 -1.20 1.51 -6.92
CA VAL A 91 -1.53 1.44 -5.48
C VAL A 91 -0.78 0.27 -4.86
N LEU A 92 -0.09 0.55 -3.75
CA LEU A 92 0.59 -0.47 -2.97
C LEU A 92 -0.04 -0.50 -1.58
N ILE A 93 -0.55 -1.67 -1.18
CA ILE A 93 -1.19 -1.85 0.13
C ILE A 93 -0.27 -2.72 0.96
N THR A 94 0.22 -2.16 2.06
CA THR A 94 1.25 -2.81 2.85
C THR A 94 1.13 -2.45 4.33
N HIS A 95 2.21 -2.60 5.06
CA HIS A 95 2.26 -2.44 6.51
C HIS A 95 3.06 -1.19 6.88
N GLY A 96 2.80 -0.66 8.07
CA GLY A 96 3.51 0.54 8.55
C GLY A 96 5.01 0.41 8.53
N SER A 97 5.54 -0.78 8.82
CA SER A 97 6.98 -1.03 8.78
C SER A 97 7.57 -0.88 7.37
N VAL A 98 6.82 -1.26 6.35
CA VAL A 98 7.27 -1.10 4.95
C VAL A 98 7.19 0.36 4.54
N VAL A 99 6.10 1.04 4.89
CA VAL A 99 5.96 2.49 4.62
C VAL A 99 7.10 3.26 5.28
N SER A 100 7.39 2.96 6.55
CA SER A 100 8.49 3.59 7.28
C SER A 100 9.83 3.32 6.63
N GLY A 101 10.06 2.08 6.18
CA GLY A 101 11.30 1.71 5.49
C GLY A 101 11.49 2.41 4.17
N LEU A 102 10.41 2.68 3.44
CA LEU A 102 10.46 3.36 2.14
C LEU A 102 10.52 4.88 2.27
N THR A 103 9.85 5.46 3.24
CA THR A 103 9.61 6.90 3.30
C THR A 103 10.19 7.57 4.54
N GLY A 104 10.53 6.82 5.57
CA GLY A 104 10.91 7.36 6.87
C GLY A 104 9.74 7.85 7.72
N LEU A 105 8.51 7.73 7.23
CA LEU A 105 7.32 8.21 7.94
C LEU A 105 6.66 7.11 8.74
N ASN A 106 6.20 7.47 9.95
CA ASN A 106 5.35 6.62 10.77
C ASN A 106 3.93 7.13 10.62
N ILE A 107 3.10 6.41 9.88
CA ILE A 107 1.73 6.82 9.62
C ILE A 107 0.75 6.01 10.47
N ARG A 108 -0.40 6.59 10.75
CA ARG A 108 -1.46 5.89 11.47
C ARG A 108 -2.10 4.82 10.59
N MET A 109 -2.70 3.81 11.21
CA MET A 109 -3.41 2.77 10.47
C MET A 109 -4.51 3.39 9.60
N GLY A 110 -4.57 2.95 8.36
CA GLY A 110 -5.53 3.45 7.41
C GLY A 110 -5.11 4.72 6.67
N ALA A 111 -4.01 5.35 7.09
CA ALA A 111 -3.45 6.47 6.34
C ALA A 111 -2.71 5.97 5.10
N PHE A 112 -2.48 6.88 4.17
CA PHE A 112 -1.69 6.56 2.98
C PHE A 112 -0.77 7.72 2.61
N VAL A 113 0.30 7.36 1.92
CA VAL A 113 1.33 8.29 1.48
C VAL A 113 1.23 8.40 -0.05
N VAL A 114 1.21 9.61 -0.54
CA VAL A 114 1.25 9.87 -1.99
C VAL A 114 2.68 10.16 -2.39
N LEU A 115 3.17 9.41 -3.38
CA LEU A 115 4.50 9.61 -3.94
C LEU A 115 4.35 10.28 -5.31
N ARG A 116 5.24 11.22 -5.59
CA ARG A 116 5.30 11.91 -6.88
C ARG A 116 6.65 11.63 -7.52
N ARG A 117 6.62 11.30 -8.79
CA ARG A 117 7.83 11.11 -9.58
C ARG A 117 8.42 12.48 -9.94
N GLY A 118 9.70 12.68 -9.63
CA GLY A 118 10.42 13.88 -10.03
C GLY A 118 10.96 13.79 -11.45
N ALA A 119 11.49 14.91 -11.94
CA ALA A 119 12.05 15.00 -13.29
C ALA A 119 13.27 14.08 -13.48
N ASP A 120 13.99 13.77 -12.41
CA ASP A 120 15.14 12.87 -12.43
C ASP A 120 14.75 11.38 -12.31
N GLY A 121 13.46 11.08 -12.25
CA GLY A 121 12.96 9.71 -12.13
C GLY A 121 12.87 9.17 -10.72
N THR A 122 13.35 9.91 -9.72
CA THR A 122 13.18 9.53 -8.32
C THR A 122 11.77 9.87 -7.85
N HIS A 123 11.35 9.22 -6.76
CA HIS A 123 10.04 9.49 -6.17
C HIS A 123 10.23 10.17 -4.82
N ALA A 124 9.41 11.17 -4.55
CA ALA A 124 9.39 11.90 -3.29
C ALA A 124 8.00 11.87 -2.69
N VAL A 125 7.92 11.98 -1.37
CA VAL A 125 6.65 12.07 -0.67
C VAL A 125 5.99 13.41 -1.03
N ALA A 126 4.81 13.34 -1.65
CA ALA A 126 4.01 14.51 -1.96
C ALA A 126 3.03 14.85 -0.83
N GLY A 127 2.62 13.87 -0.06
CA GLY A 127 1.72 14.09 1.06
C GLY A 127 1.37 12.84 1.81
N GLU A 128 0.82 13.03 2.99
CA GLU A 128 0.26 11.97 3.83
C GLU A 128 -1.21 12.31 4.04
N LEU A 129 -2.10 11.35 3.80
CA LEU A 129 -3.54 11.57 3.84
C LEU A 129 -4.22 10.53 4.71
N TYR A 130 -5.31 10.94 5.34
CA TYR A 130 -6.17 10.07 6.12
C TYR A 130 -7.63 10.40 5.83
N VAL A 131 -8.40 9.39 5.47
CA VAL A 131 -9.85 9.54 5.22
C VAL A 131 -10.60 9.18 6.49
N GLU A 132 -11.28 10.13 7.09
CA GLU A 132 -12.08 9.95 8.29
C GLU A 132 -13.46 9.38 7.99
#